data_a3c0a25db45d69f7605687aa544f5904
#
_entry.id   a3c0a25db45d69f7605687aa544f5904
#
_cell.length_a   1.000
_cell.length_b   1.000
_cell.length_c   1.000
_cell.angle_alpha   90.00
_cell.angle_beta   90.00
_cell.angle_gamma   90.00
#
_symmetry.space_group_name_H-M   'P 1'
#
loop_
_entity.id
_entity.type
_entity.pdbx_description
1 polymer ?
#
loop_
_entity_poly.entity_id
_entity_poly.type
_entity_poly.pdbx_seq_one_letter_code
_entity_poly.pdbx_strand_id
1 'polypeptide(L)'
;MSDTSTPNVHREPTYEEMERLFVNNAELSRIEKHLNRFNPIKVMKMERMEIRHSAILAWLLNPKETHGLGDRFLKSFLGEALRGDSHRKPTALDVSQSDMRDAEVRCEWHNIDIFILSPKNRWAFIIENKFHSTQHQGQLEKYRERIVDAFRAQTIEENDLERVIVSGIFLTLNNENPEDERYTSIRYDSVCRLLRLYITGEEHLFTNEVRTFLRHYLDTLEEATGMSVERTEMEKLARKLYRDHRKVLDFVIEHGASSDFAIAAHNLFGEDPEWMDTVRIDDYDYVFGGLANHMVSFLPKSWHTALREKHLSWPGCEGWWSGYPVIAWLQIWNVNQGTKGQIRLYAEVGPLTNHEFRKSLIEKIKSLPSNRIRFQSGAADEGKQFSKFLKDNSLEIKDIHDADEVTQAIKQLLRKFKPEFDAVASVLSEFTHYGEPVDPRR
;
A
#
# COMPACT_ATOMS: atom_id res chain seq x y z
N MET A 1 35.44 -36.34 3.45
CA MET A 1 35.80 -34.91 3.42
C MET A 1 34.56 -34.16 3.88
N SER A 2 34.55 -33.83 5.14
CA SER A 2 33.45 -33.18 5.85
C SER A 2 33.51 -31.67 5.60
N ASP A 3 32.53 -31.18 4.87
CA ASP A 3 32.35 -29.72 4.65
C ASP A 3 31.56 -29.17 5.85
N THR A 4 32.29 -28.66 6.83
CA THR A 4 31.74 -27.94 7.97
C THR A 4 31.56 -26.46 7.54
N SER A 5 30.38 -26.15 7.00
CA SER A 5 29.94 -24.77 6.87
C SER A 5 29.64 -24.22 8.28
N THR A 6 30.61 -23.52 8.87
CA THR A 6 30.43 -22.70 10.06
C THR A 6 29.29 -21.69 9.83
N PRO A 7 28.34 -21.56 10.76
CA PRO A 7 27.33 -20.52 10.66
C PRO A 7 28.03 -19.14 10.71
N ASN A 8 27.66 -18.27 9.79
CA ASN A 8 28.15 -16.91 9.70
C ASN A 8 27.68 -16.17 10.95
N VAL A 9 28.51 -16.14 11.99
CA VAL A 9 28.27 -15.36 13.20
C VAL A 9 28.28 -13.88 12.74
N HIS A 10 27.13 -13.26 12.62
CA HIS A 10 27.00 -11.85 12.37
C HIS A 10 27.66 -11.09 13.53
N ARG A 11 28.93 -10.73 13.33
CA ARG A 11 29.66 -9.95 14.31
C ARG A 11 28.98 -8.57 14.40
N GLU A 12 28.59 -8.18 15.60
CA GLU A 12 28.01 -6.87 15.87
C GLU A 12 28.90 -5.72 15.31
N PRO A 13 28.29 -4.63 14.83
CA PRO A 13 29.05 -3.48 14.35
C PRO A 13 29.84 -2.85 15.49
N THR A 14 31.09 -2.46 15.19
CA THR A 14 31.93 -1.75 16.15
C THR A 14 31.51 -0.28 16.30
N TYR A 15 31.89 0.36 17.40
CA TYR A 15 31.65 1.78 17.61
C TYR A 15 32.21 2.65 16.45
N GLU A 16 33.40 2.34 15.95
CA GLU A 16 33.99 3.04 14.80
C GLU A 16 33.17 2.87 13.51
N GLU A 17 32.60 1.68 13.28
CA GLU A 17 31.75 1.43 12.12
C GLU A 17 30.45 2.23 12.21
N MET A 18 29.86 2.34 13.41
CA MET A 18 28.70 3.20 13.66
C MET A 18 29.03 4.69 13.52
N GLU A 19 30.16 5.13 14.08
CA GLU A 19 30.61 6.51 13.99
C GLU A 19 30.83 6.95 12.54
N ARG A 20 31.41 6.11 11.68
CA ARG A 20 31.58 6.39 10.24
C ARG A 20 30.25 6.59 9.50
N LEU A 21 29.20 5.90 9.90
CA LEU A 21 27.88 6.06 9.28
C LEU A 21 27.14 7.30 9.82
N PHE A 22 27.12 7.49 11.15
CA PHE A 22 26.22 8.46 11.78
C PHE A 22 26.87 9.82 12.04
N VAL A 23 28.20 9.91 12.12
CA VAL A 23 28.89 11.16 12.47
C VAL A 23 29.43 11.84 11.22
N ASN A 24 28.94 13.05 10.93
CA ASN A 24 29.40 13.90 9.82
C ASN A 24 29.38 13.21 8.43
N ASN A 25 28.46 12.30 8.21
CA ASN A 25 28.32 11.59 6.93
C ASN A 25 27.58 12.47 5.90
N ALA A 26 28.33 13.03 4.95
CA ALA A 26 27.78 13.91 3.91
C ALA A 26 26.78 13.21 2.99
N GLU A 27 26.95 11.90 2.74
CA GLU A 27 26.05 11.11 1.89
C GLU A 27 24.72 10.88 2.59
N LEU A 28 24.73 10.52 3.86
CA LEU A 28 23.53 10.39 4.69
C LEU A 28 22.78 11.71 4.78
N SER A 29 23.45 12.82 5.06
CA SER A 29 22.86 14.15 5.11
C SER A 29 22.21 14.59 3.79
N ARG A 30 22.77 14.19 2.63
CA ARG A 30 22.16 14.46 1.33
C ARG A 30 20.88 13.66 1.13
N ILE A 31 20.85 12.39 1.54
CA ILE A 31 19.65 11.54 1.49
C ILE A 31 18.56 12.12 2.41
N GLU A 32 18.92 12.46 3.65
CA GLU A 32 17.99 13.08 4.61
C GLU A 32 17.38 14.38 4.09
N LYS A 33 18.20 15.26 3.51
CA LYS A 33 17.73 16.51 2.90
C LYS A 33 16.77 16.26 1.75
N HIS A 34 17.02 15.24 0.94
CA HIS A 34 16.14 14.86 -0.15
C HIS A 34 14.79 14.31 0.37
N LEU A 35 14.83 13.41 1.35
CA LEU A 35 13.64 12.81 1.96
C LEU A 35 12.76 13.83 2.69
N ASN A 36 13.38 14.82 3.34
CA ASN A 36 12.71 15.87 4.10
C ASN A 36 12.35 17.09 3.26
N ARG A 37 12.50 17.03 1.93
CA ARG A 37 12.18 18.15 1.04
C ARG A 37 10.69 18.47 1.11
N PHE A 38 10.39 19.75 1.38
CA PHE A 38 9.03 20.23 1.41
C PHE A 38 8.41 20.20 0.00
N ASN A 39 7.23 19.58 -0.12
CA ASN A 39 6.39 19.67 -1.30
C ASN A 39 4.92 19.78 -0.84
N PRO A 40 4.24 20.90 -1.10
CA PRO A 40 2.87 21.13 -0.62
C PRO A 40 1.86 20.11 -1.16
N ILE A 41 2.07 19.58 -2.38
CA ILE A 41 1.19 18.58 -2.99
C ILE A 41 1.24 17.27 -2.18
N LYS A 42 2.44 16.88 -1.73
CA LYS A 42 2.62 15.72 -0.86
C LYS A 42 2.05 15.94 0.55
N VAL A 43 2.28 17.14 1.14
CA VAL A 43 1.72 17.50 2.45
C VAL A 43 0.20 17.41 2.44
N MET A 44 -0.44 17.83 1.35
CA MET A 44 -1.89 17.72 1.17
C MET A 44 -2.36 16.33 0.72
N LYS A 45 -1.45 15.35 0.55
CA LYS A 45 -1.73 13.99 0.05
C LYS A 45 -2.46 13.97 -1.29
N MET A 46 -2.10 14.90 -2.18
CA MET A 46 -2.75 15.07 -3.47
C MET A 46 -1.98 14.41 -4.63
N GLU A 47 -0.79 13.87 -4.37
CA GLU A 47 0.12 13.29 -5.37
C GLU A 47 -0.45 12.09 -6.15
N ARG A 48 -1.52 11.45 -5.61
CA ARG A 48 -2.20 10.31 -6.24
C ARG A 48 -3.63 10.60 -6.65
N MET A 49 -4.10 11.83 -6.44
CA MET A 49 -5.49 12.21 -6.68
C MET A 49 -5.68 12.71 -8.12
N GLU A 50 -6.20 11.87 -9.00
CA GLU A 50 -6.45 12.15 -10.43
C GLU A 50 -7.21 13.46 -10.65
N ILE A 51 -8.25 13.72 -9.86
CA ILE A 51 -9.02 14.95 -9.91
C ILE A 51 -8.17 16.22 -9.63
N ARG A 52 -7.12 16.10 -8.81
CA ARG A 52 -6.21 17.22 -8.51
C ARG A 52 -5.24 17.47 -9.65
N HIS A 53 -4.75 16.39 -10.27
CA HIS A 53 -3.96 16.51 -11.50
C HIS A 53 -4.76 17.14 -12.62
N SER A 54 -6.03 16.74 -12.81
CA SER A 54 -6.95 17.35 -13.76
C SER A 54 -7.16 18.83 -13.48
N ALA A 55 -7.35 19.24 -12.22
CA ALA A 55 -7.51 20.63 -11.85
C ALA A 55 -6.25 21.48 -12.13
N ILE A 56 -5.05 20.98 -11.81
CA ILE A 56 -3.78 21.67 -12.08
C ILE A 56 -3.55 21.79 -13.59
N LEU A 57 -3.82 20.72 -14.34
CA LEU A 57 -3.68 20.75 -15.79
C LEU A 57 -4.71 21.66 -16.44
N ALA A 58 -5.98 21.68 -16.00
CA ALA A 58 -7.00 22.59 -16.49
C ALA A 58 -6.60 24.06 -16.27
N TRP A 59 -6.03 24.37 -15.09
CA TRP A 59 -5.46 25.69 -14.81
C TRP A 59 -4.33 26.03 -15.78
N LEU A 60 -3.37 25.13 -16.02
CA LEU A 60 -2.26 25.33 -16.97
C LEU A 60 -2.71 25.45 -18.43
N LEU A 61 -3.77 24.74 -18.80
CA LEU A 61 -4.31 24.75 -20.15
C LEU A 61 -5.21 25.95 -20.42
N ASN A 62 -5.67 26.66 -19.39
CA ASN A 62 -6.55 27.82 -19.56
C ASN A 62 -5.74 29.10 -19.82
N PRO A 63 -5.81 29.69 -21.04
CA PRO A 63 -5.01 30.85 -21.39
C PRO A 63 -5.34 32.11 -20.60
N LYS A 64 -6.49 32.13 -19.90
CA LYS A 64 -6.99 33.26 -19.11
C LYS A 64 -6.59 33.23 -17.66
N GLU A 65 -5.91 32.14 -17.24
CA GLU A 65 -5.51 31.91 -15.86
C GLU A 65 -4.22 32.60 -15.45
N THR A 66 -3.97 32.59 -14.15
CA THR A 66 -2.93 33.40 -13.47
C THR A 66 -1.50 32.87 -13.64
N HIS A 67 -1.29 31.80 -14.41
CA HIS A 67 0.04 31.21 -14.62
C HIS A 67 0.96 32.02 -15.52
N GLY A 68 0.43 33.05 -16.25
CA GLY A 68 1.24 33.96 -17.07
C GLY A 68 1.67 33.42 -18.44
N LEU A 69 1.34 32.20 -18.81
CA LEU A 69 1.74 31.56 -20.08
C LEU A 69 0.81 31.92 -21.26
N GLY A 70 -0.38 32.49 -20.99
CA GLY A 70 -1.39 32.66 -22.02
C GLY A 70 -1.75 31.33 -22.69
N ASP A 71 -1.81 31.28 -24.01
CA ASP A 71 -2.13 30.03 -24.75
C ASP A 71 -0.91 29.14 -25.07
N ARG A 72 0.28 29.48 -24.61
CA ARG A 72 1.52 28.80 -24.98
C ARG A 72 1.54 27.37 -24.49
N PHE A 73 1.22 27.14 -23.21
CA PHE A 73 1.20 25.77 -22.65
C PHE A 73 0.11 24.91 -23.29
N LEU A 74 -1.09 25.48 -23.51
CA LEU A 74 -2.19 24.86 -24.24
C LEU A 74 -1.75 24.37 -25.61
N LYS A 75 -1.14 25.26 -26.40
CA LYS A 75 -0.66 24.95 -27.76
C LYS A 75 0.41 23.88 -27.75
N SER A 76 1.36 23.94 -26.81
CA SER A 76 2.41 22.93 -26.69
C SER A 76 1.85 21.56 -26.29
N PHE A 77 0.92 21.51 -25.34
CA PHE A 77 0.26 20.29 -24.91
C PHE A 77 -0.55 19.64 -26.06
N LEU A 78 -1.41 20.42 -26.72
CA LEU A 78 -2.20 19.94 -27.84
C LEU A 78 -1.32 19.53 -29.03
N GLY A 79 -0.26 20.31 -29.31
CA GLY A 79 0.71 20.01 -30.35
C GLY A 79 1.43 18.69 -30.10
N GLU A 80 1.80 18.38 -28.85
CA GLU A 80 2.41 17.10 -28.48
C GLU A 80 1.39 15.95 -28.56
N ALA A 81 0.15 16.17 -28.10
CA ALA A 81 -0.90 15.16 -28.14
C ALA A 81 -1.32 14.77 -29.58
N LEU A 82 -1.29 15.73 -30.51
CA LEU A 82 -1.69 15.54 -31.91
C LEU A 82 -0.53 15.22 -32.85
N ARG A 83 0.69 15.08 -32.30
CA ARG A 83 1.89 14.82 -33.11
C ARG A 83 1.80 13.49 -33.85
N GLY A 84 2.18 13.50 -35.14
CA GLY A 84 2.27 12.29 -35.95
C GLY A 84 0.98 11.92 -36.70
N ASP A 85 -0.14 12.54 -36.40
CA ASP A 85 -1.41 12.33 -37.09
C ASP A 85 -1.73 13.51 -38.00
N SER A 86 -1.34 13.41 -39.29
CA SER A 86 -1.61 14.43 -40.30
C SER A 86 -3.00 14.34 -40.91
N HIS A 87 -3.73 13.24 -40.69
CA HIS A 87 -5.05 13.00 -41.25
C HIS A 87 -6.18 13.51 -40.36
N ARG A 88 -5.90 13.66 -39.07
CA ARG A 88 -6.86 14.16 -38.08
C ARG A 88 -6.86 15.69 -38.02
N LYS A 89 -8.03 16.27 -37.85
CA LYS A 89 -8.17 17.73 -37.69
C LYS A 89 -8.65 18.05 -36.25
N PRO A 90 -8.15 19.17 -35.66
CA PRO A 90 -7.01 19.94 -36.14
C PRO A 90 -5.71 19.13 -36.04
N THR A 91 -4.74 19.42 -36.91
CA THR A 91 -3.37 18.86 -36.78
C THR A 91 -2.56 19.62 -35.73
N ALA A 92 -1.44 19.06 -35.29
CA ALA A 92 -0.48 19.73 -34.42
C ALA A 92 0.00 21.08 -35.01
N LEU A 93 0.15 21.17 -36.35
CA LEU A 93 0.55 22.38 -37.04
C LEU A 93 -0.57 23.43 -37.02
N ASP A 94 -1.82 23.01 -37.29
CA ASP A 94 -2.98 23.92 -37.20
C ASP A 94 -3.06 24.59 -35.84
N VAL A 95 -2.92 23.79 -34.74
CA VAL A 95 -2.93 24.30 -33.37
C VAL A 95 -1.76 25.24 -33.11
N SER A 96 -0.56 24.93 -33.58
CA SER A 96 0.64 25.73 -33.30
C SER A 96 0.54 27.11 -33.93
N GLN A 97 -0.12 27.23 -35.09
CA GLN A 97 -0.28 28.48 -35.85
C GLN A 97 -1.53 29.32 -35.47
N SER A 98 -2.46 28.71 -34.72
CA SER A 98 -3.71 29.39 -34.37
C SER A 98 -3.58 30.22 -33.10
N ASP A 99 -4.43 31.24 -32.97
CA ASP A 99 -4.65 31.96 -31.73
C ASP A 99 -5.65 31.19 -30.86
N MET A 100 -5.18 30.70 -29.71
CA MET A 100 -5.99 29.93 -28.76
C MET A 100 -6.33 30.69 -27.47
N ARG A 101 -6.11 32.02 -27.44
CA ARG A 101 -6.38 32.88 -26.27
C ARG A 101 -7.86 33.02 -25.95
N ASP A 102 -8.74 32.68 -26.89
CA ASP A 102 -10.19 32.63 -26.71
C ASP A 102 -10.64 31.37 -25.97
N ALA A 103 -9.79 30.37 -25.88
CA ALA A 103 -10.15 29.05 -25.33
C ALA A 103 -10.77 29.16 -23.94
N GLU A 104 -11.82 28.36 -23.75
CA GLU A 104 -12.48 28.10 -22.47
C GLU A 104 -12.14 26.71 -22.01
N VAL A 105 -11.67 26.61 -20.76
CA VAL A 105 -11.29 25.31 -20.16
C VAL A 105 -12.21 25.05 -18.98
N ARG A 106 -12.78 23.86 -18.94
CA ARG A 106 -13.66 23.39 -17.86
C ARG A 106 -13.12 22.08 -17.31
N CYS A 107 -13.00 21.99 -15.99
CA CYS A 107 -12.60 20.78 -15.27
C CYS A 107 -13.85 20.08 -14.72
N GLU A 108 -13.88 18.73 -14.73
CA GLU A 108 -15.00 17.91 -14.21
C GLU A 108 -16.37 18.29 -14.79
N TRP A 109 -16.40 18.68 -16.05
CA TRP A 109 -17.64 19.08 -16.71
C TRP A 109 -18.33 17.89 -17.37
N HIS A 110 -19.56 17.56 -16.95
CA HIS A 110 -20.32 16.39 -17.42
C HIS A 110 -19.56 15.06 -17.30
N ASN A 111 -18.77 14.89 -16.25
CA ASN A 111 -17.86 13.75 -15.97
C ASN A 111 -16.70 13.66 -16.98
N ILE A 112 -16.35 14.73 -17.66
CA ILE A 112 -15.15 14.86 -18.47
C ILE A 112 -14.09 15.53 -17.59
N ASP A 113 -12.92 14.90 -17.48
CA ASP A 113 -11.86 15.42 -16.61
C ASP A 113 -11.43 16.83 -17.01
N ILE A 114 -11.15 17.07 -18.31
CA ILE A 114 -10.87 18.41 -18.82
C ILE A 114 -11.52 18.57 -20.20
N PHE A 115 -12.31 19.61 -20.33
CA PHE A 115 -12.93 20.03 -21.58
C PHE A 115 -12.38 21.38 -22.01
N ILE A 116 -11.99 21.52 -23.28
CA ILE A 116 -11.47 22.75 -23.89
C ILE A 116 -12.29 23.09 -25.12
N LEU A 117 -12.76 24.32 -25.20
CA LEU A 117 -13.47 24.89 -26.37
C LEU A 117 -12.75 26.12 -26.86
N SER A 118 -12.35 26.16 -28.12
CA SER A 118 -11.94 27.39 -28.83
C SER A 118 -13.02 27.76 -29.82
N PRO A 119 -13.90 28.72 -29.47
CA PRO A 119 -15.00 29.12 -30.34
C PRO A 119 -14.52 29.70 -31.67
N LYS A 120 -13.48 30.54 -31.63
CA LYS A 120 -12.90 31.20 -32.81
C LYS A 120 -12.39 30.21 -33.86
N ASN A 121 -11.75 29.14 -33.39
CA ASN A 121 -11.21 28.11 -34.26
C ASN A 121 -12.22 26.97 -34.52
N ARG A 122 -13.38 26.96 -33.84
CA ARG A 122 -14.40 25.88 -33.89
C ARG A 122 -13.83 24.50 -33.53
N TRP A 123 -12.97 24.49 -32.51
CA TRP A 123 -12.35 23.24 -32.00
C TRP A 123 -12.78 22.97 -30.58
N ALA A 124 -13.07 21.72 -30.31
CA ALA A 124 -13.32 21.18 -28.97
C ALA A 124 -12.38 20.04 -28.70
N PHE A 125 -11.79 19.99 -27.51
CA PHE A 125 -10.93 18.91 -27.06
C PHE A 125 -11.48 18.30 -25.77
N ILE A 126 -11.51 16.99 -25.72
CA ILE A 126 -11.89 16.18 -24.56
C ILE A 126 -10.60 15.53 -24.06
N ILE A 127 -10.21 15.81 -22.84
CA ILE A 127 -9.06 15.14 -22.22
C ILE A 127 -9.58 14.25 -21.13
N GLU A 128 -9.35 12.94 -21.29
CA GLU A 128 -9.54 11.91 -20.26
C GLU A 128 -8.20 11.69 -19.58
N ASN A 129 -8.16 11.89 -18.27
CA ASN A 129 -6.95 11.82 -17.48
C ASN A 129 -6.93 10.53 -16.66
N LYS A 130 -5.93 9.68 -16.86
CA LYS A 130 -5.69 8.45 -16.10
C LYS A 130 -4.32 8.48 -15.43
N PHE A 131 -4.32 8.84 -14.16
CA PHE A 131 -3.06 8.95 -13.40
C PHE A 131 -2.69 7.64 -12.70
N HIS A 132 -3.63 7.05 -11.95
CA HIS A 132 -3.47 5.73 -11.30
C HIS A 132 -4.62 4.77 -11.57
N SER A 133 -5.66 5.24 -12.24
CA SER A 133 -6.81 4.45 -12.66
C SER A 133 -6.61 3.90 -14.07
N THR A 134 -7.44 2.96 -14.47
CA THR A 134 -7.53 2.44 -15.82
C THR A 134 -8.82 2.93 -16.48
N GLN A 135 -8.87 2.92 -17.82
CA GLN A 135 -10.10 3.27 -18.53
C GLN A 135 -11.20 2.23 -18.28
N HIS A 136 -12.46 2.67 -18.37
CA HIS A 136 -13.62 1.82 -18.29
C HIS A 136 -14.27 1.73 -19.68
N GLN A 137 -14.73 0.52 -20.02
CA GLN A 137 -15.28 0.21 -21.34
C GLN A 137 -16.40 1.20 -21.75
N GLY A 138 -16.27 1.80 -22.93
CA GLY A 138 -17.24 2.73 -23.52
C GLY A 138 -17.30 4.12 -22.85
N GLN A 139 -16.37 4.48 -21.98
CA GLN A 139 -16.34 5.77 -21.28
C GLN A 139 -16.09 6.92 -22.27
N LEU A 140 -15.09 6.79 -23.11
CA LEU A 140 -14.66 7.83 -24.06
C LEU A 140 -15.73 8.10 -25.13
N GLU A 141 -16.43 7.09 -25.59
CA GLU A 141 -17.52 7.24 -26.57
C GLU A 141 -18.71 8.03 -25.99
N LYS A 142 -19.11 7.69 -24.77
CA LYS A 142 -20.19 8.38 -24.05
C LYS A 142 -19.89 9.87 -23.85
N TYR A 143 -18.65 10.24 -23.61
CA TYR A 143 -18.25 11.66 -23.43
C TYR A 143 -18.40 12.43 -24.73
N ARG A 144 -17.95 11.87 -25.83
CA ARG A 144 -18.08 12.49 -27.14
C ARG A 144 -19.54 12.73 -27.52
N GLU A 145 -20.39 11.74 -27.37
CA GLU A 145 -21.84 11.85 -27.63
C GLU A 145 -22.47 12.95 -26.77
N ARG A 146 -22.18 12.99 -25.46
CA ARG A 146 -22.70 14.01 -24.54
C ARG A 146 -22.31 15.42 -24.95
N ILE A 147 -21.08 15.63 -25.44
CA ILE A 147 -20.64 16.94 -25.91
C ILE A 147 -21.39 17.35 -27.16
N VAL A 148 -21.50 16.47 -28.13
CA VAL A 148 -22.27 16.73 -29.35
C VAL A 148 -23.71 17.09 -29.00
N ASP A 149 -24.33 16.37 -28.08
CA ASP A 149 -25.71 16.65 -27.63
C ASP A 149 -25.82 17.94 -26.83
N ALA A 150 -24.85 18.26 -25.96
CA ALA A 150 -24.84 19.49 -25.20
C ALA A 150 -24.68 20.71 -26.12
N PHE A 151 -23.87 20.62 -27.17
CA PHE A 151 -23.75 21.66 -28.18
C PHE A 151 -25.02 21.80 -29.00
N ARG A 152 -25.66 20.71 -29.43
CA ARG A 152 -26.96 20.73 -30.12
C ARG A 152 -28.05 21.41 -29.30
N ALA A 153 -28.02 21.24 -27.97
CA ALA A 153 -29.01 21.87 -27.08
C ALA A 153 -28.78 23.34 -26.82
N GLN A 154 -27.58 23.86 -27.05
CA GLN A 154 -27.21 25.29 -26.79
C GLN A 154 -27.19 26.19 -28.00
N THR A 155 -27.20 25.64 -29.21
CA THR A 155 -27.09 26.43 -30.45
C THR A 155 -28.47 26.68 -31.05
N ILE A 156 -28.74 27.92 -31.35
CA ILE A 156 -30.04 28.43 -31.91
C ILE A 156 -30.17 28.08 -33.40
N GLU A 157 -29.10 27.73 -34.08
CA GLU A 157 -29.10 27.34 -35.50
C GLU A 157 -28.40 26.02 -35.75
N GLU A 158 -29.13 25.03 -36.27
CA GLU A 158 -28.63 23.66 -36.59
C GLU A 158 -27.40 23.63 -37.52
N ASN A 159 -27.21 24.66 -38.33
CA ASN A 159 -26.11 24.76 -39.29
C ASN A 159 -24.73 25.06 -38.70
N ASP A 160 -24.63 25.54 -37.47
CA ASP A 160 -23.34 25.85 -36.82
C ASP A 160 -22.70 24.70 -36.13
N LEU A 161 -23.45 23.66 -35.72
CA LEU A 161 -22.98 22.48 -35.01
C LEU A 161 -22.22 21.49 -35.88
N GLU A 162 -22.58 21.37 -37.17
CA GLU A 162 -21.88 20.48 -38.11
C GLU A 162 -20.42 20.91 -38.38
N ARG A 163 -20.01 22.06 -37.83
CA ARG A 163 -18.69 22.67 -38.08
C ARG A 163 -17.72 22.61 -36.91
N VAL A 164 -18.11 22.16 -35.74
CA VAL A 164 -17.17 22.01 -34.59
C VAL A 164 -16.42 20.69 -34.70
N ILE A 165 -15.10 20.81 -34.78
CA ILE A 165 -14.21 19.65 -34.80
C ILE A 165 -13.95 19.21 -33.36
N VAL A 166 -14.31 17.98 -33.02
CA VAL A 166 -14.11 17.39 -31.68
C VAL A 166 -12.97 16.40 -31.73
N SER A 167 -11.94 16.58 -30.91
CA SER A 167 -10.79 15.70 -30.77
C SER A 167 -10.67 15.16 -29.36
N GLY A 168 -10.47 13.84 -29.23
CA GLY A 168 -10.23 13.16 -27.95
C GLY A 168 -8.73 13.03 -27.65
N ILE A 169 -8.35 13.26 -26.41
CA ILE A 169 -7.00 13.09 -25.89
C ILE A 169 -7.07 12.19 -24.68
N PHE A 170 -6.31 11.10 -24.68
CA PHE A 170 -6.17 10.20 -23.56
C PHE A 170 -4.82 10.42 -22.89
N LEU A 171 -4.83 11.07 -21.73
CA LEU A 171 -3.63 11.34 -20.94
C LEU A 171 -3.45 10.25 -19.89
N THR A 172 -2.32 9.57 -19.92
CA THR A 172 -2.07 8.45 -19.01
C THR A 172 -0.67 8.48 -18.40
N LEU A 173 -0.56 7.99 -17.17
CA LEU A 173 0.72 7.73 -16.51
C LEU A 173 1.37 6.46 -17.05
N ASN A 174 0.55 5.44 -17.36
CA ASN A 174 0.97 4.13 -17.81
C ASN A 174 1.06 4.06 -19.35
N ASN A 175 1.61 2.97 -19.88
CA ASN A 175 1.65 2.74 -21.32
C ASN A 175 0.34 2.07 -21.77
N GLU A 176 -0.78 2.79 -21.64
CA GLU A 176 -2.11 2.34 -21.97
C GLU A 176 -2.60 3.07 -23.23
N ASN A 177 -3.17 2.32 -24.18
CA ASN A 177 -3.78 2.88 -25.38
C ASN A 177 -5.28 3.15 -25.15
N PRO A 178 -5.85 4.22 -25.73
CA PRO A 178 -7.28 4.44 -25.65
C PRO A 178 -8.05 3.33 -26.36
N GLU A 179 -9.18 2.91 -25.80
CA GLU A 179 -10.09 1.92 -26.45
C GLU A 179 -10.74 2.49 -27.71
N ASP A 180 -10.97 3.80 -27.74
CA ASP A 180 -11.56 4.50 -28.87
C ASP A 180 -10.45 5.12 -29.74
N GLU A 181 -10.31 4.63 -30.98
CA GLU A 181 -9.31 5.09 -31.95
C GLU A 181 -9.43 6.59 -32.30
N ARG A 182 -10.55 7.23 -31.96
CA ARG A 182 -10.74 8.67 -32.13
C ARG A 182 -9.98 9.53 -31.10
N TYR A 183 -9.42 8.90 -30.06
CA TYR A 183 -8.57 9.56 -29.07
C TYR A 183 -7.10 9.36 -29.43
N THR A 184 -6.30 10.40 -29.22
CA THR A 184 -4.83 10.32 -29.28
C THR A 184 -4.30 10.10 -27.88
N SER A 185 -3.29 9.25 -27.76
CA SER A 185 -2.63 9.01 -26.48
C SER A 185 -1.47 10.00 -26.26
N ILE A 186 -1.42 10.57 -25.06
CA ILE A 186 -0.27 11.34 -24.56
C ILE A 186 0.09 10.85 -23.16
N ARG A 187 1.39 10.84 -22.85
CA ARG A 187 1.86 10.38 -21.55
C ARG A 187 2.27 11.55 -20.67
N TYR A 188 2.23 11.34 -19.35
CA TYR A 188 2.72 12.31 -18.37
C TYR A 188 4.22 12.63 -18.54
N ASP A 189 5.01 11.75 -19.14
CA ASP A 189 6.40 12.04 -19.54
C ASP A 189 6.47 13.27 -20.46
N SER A 190 5.52 13.43 -21.38
CA SER A 190 5.44 14.61 -22.25
C SER A 190 5.08 15.85 -21.47
N VAL A 191 4.16 15.73 -20.49
CA VAL A 191 3.81 16.84 -19.59
C VAL A 191 5.02 17.28 -18.77
N CYS A 192 5.81 16.34 -18.22
CA CYS A 192 7.05 16.65 -17.51
C CYS A 192 8.05 17.39 -18.39
N ARG A 193 8.24 16.95 -19.65
CA ARG A 193 9.15 17.63 -20.60
C ARG A 193 8.69 19.06 -20.92
N LEU A 194 7.40 19.25 -21.13
CA LEU A 194 6.84 20.57 -21.38
C LEU A 194 7.01 21.50 -20.18
N LEU A 195 6.63 21.04 -18.98
CA LEU A 195 6.80 21.83 -17.75
C LEU A 195 8.27 22.20 -17.52
N ARG A 196 9.19 21.25 -17.69
CA ARG A 196 10.63 21.52 -17.56
C ARG A 196 11.08 22.58 -18.56
N LEU A 197 10.65 22.49 -19.82
CA LEU A 197 10.98 23.47 -20.85
C LEU A 197 10.56 24.89 -20.43
N TYR A 198 9.33 25.06 -19.94
CA TYR A 198 8.83 26.37 -19.51
C TYR A 198 9.52 26.87 -18.24
N ILE A 199 9.71 26.00 -17.23
CA ILE A 199 10.33 26.39 -15.95
C ILE A 199 11.79 26.82 -16.13
N THR A 200 12.54 26.19 -17.06
CA THR A 200 13.96 26.49 -17.27
C THR A 200 14.22 27.46 -18.41
N GLY A 201 13.38 27.48 -19.45
CA GLY A 201 13.61 28.29 -20.64
C GLY A 201 12.95 29.66 -20.60
N GLU A 202 11.84 29.80 -19.89
CA GLU A 202 11.03 31.01 -19.88
C GLU A 202 10.75 31.53 -18.46
N GLU A 203 11.76 31.51 -17.61
CA GLU A 203 11.65 31.92 -16.19
C GLU A 203 11.03 33.32 -15.97
N HIS A 204 11.23 34.23 -16.92
CA HIS A 204 10.74 35.61 -16.86
C HIS A 204 9.21 35.74 -16.98
N LEU A 205 8.52 34.69 -17.43
CA LEU A 205 7.06 34.71 -17.58
C LEU A 205 6.33 34.40 -16.24
N PHE A 206 7.02 33.85 -15.27
CA PHE A 206 6.42 33.41 -14.02
C PHE A 206 6.67 34.41 -12.89
N THR A 207 5.68 34.57 -12.03
CA THR A 207 5.94 35.05 -10.68
C THR A 207 6.70 33.98 -9.90
N ASN A 208 7.37 34.37 -8.81
CA ASN A 208 8.10 33.42 -7.97
C ASN A 208 7.19 32.33 -7.40
N GLU A 209 5.96 32.68 -7.04
CA GLU A 209 4.95 31.78 -6.49
C GLU A 209 4.54 30.71 -7.53
N VAL A 210 4.20 31.15 -8.74
CA VAL A 210 3.81 30.24 -9.84
C VAL A 210 4.97 29.31 -10.17
N ARG A 211 6.19 29.84 -10.32
CA ARG A 211 7.38 29.04 -10.61
C ARG A 211 7.64 28.00 -9.52
N THR A 212 7.53 28.39 -8.25
CA THR A 212 7.71 27.48 -7.12
C THR A 212 6.66 26.38 -7.12
N PHE A 213 5.39 26.74 -7.34
CA PHE A 213 4.31 25.77 -7.44
C PHE A 213 4.53 24.78 -8.60
N LEU A 214 4.89 25.27 -9.79
CA LEU A 214 5.16 24.41 -10.95
C LEU A 214 6.37 23.51 -10.74
N ARG A 215 7.40 23.93 -10.02
CA ARG A 215 8.52 23.06 -9.62
C ARG A 215 8.05 21.93 -8.72
N HIS A 216 7.25 22.22 -7.70
CA HIS A 216 6.69 21.17 -6.82
C HIS A 216 5.79 20.20 -7.60
N TYR A 217 5.02 20.71 -8.56
CA TYR A 217 4.20 19.86 -9.42
C TYR A 217 5.04 18.99 -10.34
N LEU A 218 6.05 19.57 -10.99
CA LEU A 218 7.00 18.83 -11.82
C LEU A 218 7.72 17.72 -11.01
N ASP A 219 8.24 18.04 -9.81
CA ASP A 219 8.85 17.05 -8.93
C ASP A 219 7.90 15.87 -8.65
N THR A 220 6.62 16.17 -8.40
CA THR A 220 5.59 15.15 -8.16
C THR A 220 5.37 14.25 -9.38
N LEU A 221 5.26 14.85 -10.57
CA LEU A 221 5.09 14.11 -11.82
C LEU A 221 6.32 13.29 -12.20
N GLU A 222 7.53 13.85 -12.02
CA GLU A 222 8.78 13.16 -12.32
C GLU A 222 9.01 11.94 -11.41
N GLU A 223 8.59 12.01 -10.15
CA GLU A 223 8.59 10.85 -9.27
C GLU A 223 7.61 9.78 -9.73
N ALA A 224 6.40 10.17 -10.14
CA ALA A 224 5.37 9.24 -10.60
C ALA A 224 5.73 8.58 -11.93
N THR A 225 6.36 9.31 -12.86
CA THR A 225 6.80 8.81 -14.18
C THR A 225 8.15 8.09 -14.14
N GLY A 226 8.87 8.14 -13.03
CA GLY A 226 10.24 7.63 -12.94
C GLY A 226 11.29 8.50 -13.66
N MET A 227 10.94 9.71 -14.09
CA MET A 227 11.83 10.65 -14.80
C MET A 227 12.71 11.48 -13.86
N SER A 228 12.57 11.34 -12.55
CA SER A 228 13.35 12.13 -11.58
C SER A 228 14.82 11.73 -11.62
N VAL A 229 15.66 12.62 -12.16
CA VAL A 229 17.12 12.46 -12.15
C VAL A 229 17.64 12.49 -10.72
N GLU A 230 17.10 13.39 -9.90
CA GLU A 230 17.49 13.53 -8.50
C GLU A 230 17.19 12.26 -7.70
N ARG A 231 16.01 11.65 -7.89
CA ARG A 231 15.68 10.35 -7.30
C ARG A 231 16.66 9.26 -7.72
N THR A 232 16.98 9.18 -9.01
CA THR A 232 17.95 8.19 -9.54
C THR A 232 19.33 8.39 -8.91
N GLU A 233 19.77 9.63 -8.72
CA GLU A 233 21.03 9.93 -8.03
C GLU A 233 20.97 9.54 -6.55
N MET A 234 19.86 9.83 -5.84
CA MET A 234 19.69 9.43 -4.45
C MET A 234 19.63 7.92 -4.29
N GLU A 235 18.99 7.20 -5.21
CA GLU A 235 19.01 5.73 -5.21
C GLU A 235 20.42 5.15 -5.43
N LYS A 236 21.23 5.75 -6.32
CA LYS A 236 22.65 5.37 -6.49
C LYS A 236 23.45 5.65 -5.22
N LEU A 237 23.21 6.80 -4.59
CA LEU A 237 23.87 7.20 -3.36
C LEU A 237 23.48 6.27 -2.19
N ALA A 238 22.21 5.93 -2.06
CA ALA A 238 21.72 4.98 -1.07
C ALA A 238 22.33 3.58 -1.24
N ARG A 239 22.43 3.10 -2.50
CA ARG A 239 23.10 1.81 -2.78
C ARG A 239 24.59 1.86 -2.46
N LYS A 240 25.26 2.99 -2.68
CA LYS A 240 26.65 3.18 -2.29
C LYS A 240 26.79 3.16 -0.79
N LEU A 241 26.01 3.98 -0.08
CA LEU A 241 25.99 4.05 1.39
C LEU A 241 25.74 2.67 2.01
N TYR A 242 24.78 1.92 1.47
CA TYR A 242 24.50 0.56 1.94
C TYR A 242 25.71 -0.39 1.75
N ARG A 243 26.39 -0.35 0.61
CA ARG A 243 27.58 -1.18 0.39
C ARG A 243 28.73 -0.82 1.32
N ASP A 244 28.97 0.46 1.51
CA ASP A 244 30.08 0.97 2.30
C ASP A 244 29.86 0.76 3.81
N HIS A 245 28.59 0.71 4.26
CA HIS A 245 28.17 0.57 5.66
C HIS A 245 27.23 -0.61 5.91
N ARG A 246 27.29 -1.63 5.04
CA ARG A 246 26.34 -2.76 5.03
C ARG A 246 26.11 -3.36 6.41
N LYS A 247 27.20 -3.63 7.15
CA LYS A 247 27.13 -4.29 8.45
C LYS A 247 26.34 -3.48 9.50
N VAL A 248 26.55 -2.17 9.53
CA VAL A 248 25.82 -1.26 10.43
C VAL A 248 24.37 -1.15 10.00
N LEU A 249 24.11 -1.01 8.70
CA LEU A 249 22.75 -0.87 8.19
C LEU A 249 21.96 -2.17 8.32
N ASP A 250 22.56 -3.34 8.10
CA ASP A 250 21.91 -4.63 8.36
C ASP A 250 21.53 -4.75 9.84
N PHE A 251 22.43 -4.37 10.75
CA PHE A 251 22.17 -4.34 12.19
C PHE A 251 21.03 -3.37 12.55
N VAL A 252 21.02 -2.17 11.98
CA VAL A 252 19.94 -1.18 12.20
C VAL A 252 18.61 -1.70 11.66
N ILE A 253 18.59 -2.36 10.49
CA ILE A 253 17.37 -2.94 9.92
C ILE A 253 16.88 -4.09 10.78
N GLU A 254 17.76 -4.96 11.23
CA GLU A 254 17.44 -6.14 12.04
C GLU A 254 16.90 -5.76 13.43
N HIS A 255 17.54 -4.79 14.09
CA HIS A 255 17.23 -4.42 15.48
C HIS A 255 16.45 -3.11 15.62
N GLY A 256 16.63 -2.16 14.71
CA GLY A 256 16.00 -0.84 14.79
C GLY A 256 14.68 -0.70 14.07
N ALA A 257 14.39 -1.58 13.08
CA ALA A 257 13.10 -1.58 12.37
C ALA A 257 12.07 -2.53 12.98
N SER A 258 12.48 -3.39 13.93
CA SER A 258 11.59 -4.27 14.66
C SER A 258 10.91 -3.51 15.81
N SER A 259 9.64 -3.83 16.05
CA SER A 259 8.96 -3.38 17.27
C SER A 259 9.60 -4.04 18.50
N ASP A 260 9.44 -3.45 19.67
CA ASP A 260 9.86 -4.04 20.95
C ASP A 260 8.98 -5.24 21.37
N PHE A 261 8.22 -5.80 20.42
CA PHE A 261 7.39 -6.96 20.66
C PHE A 261 8.22 -8.18 21.10
N ALA A 262 9.38 -8.40 20.50
CA ALA A 262 10.26 -9.49 20.90
C ALA A 262 10.75 -9.31 22.35
N ILE A 263 11.11 -8.09 22.74
CA ILE A 263 11.49 -7.75 24.12
C ILE A 263 10.31 -8.01 25.06
N ALA A 264 9.12 -7.53 24.72
CA ALA A 264 7.90 -7.75 25.51
C ALA A 264 7.56 -9.26 25.64
N ALA A 265 7.75 -10.01 24.56
CA ALA A 265 7.53 -11.45 24.57
C ALA A 265 8.57 -12.19 25.44
N HIS A 266 9.85 -11.82 25.36
CA HIS A 266 10.89 -12.36 26.25
C HIS A 266 10.61 -12.05 27.73
N ASN A 267 10.15 -10.83 28.03
CA ASN A 267 9.75 -10.45 29.41
C ASN A 267 8.60 -11.32 29.97
N LEU A 268 7.75 -11.85 29.09
CA LEU A 268 6.59 -12.66 29.49
C LEU A 268 6.82 -14.17 29.41
N PHE A 269 7.50 -14.62 28.37
CA PHE A 269 7.71 -16.05 28.12
C PHE A 269 9.09 -16.56 28.55
N GLY A 270 10.02 -15.66 28.92
CA GLY A 270 11.41 -15.97 29.29
C GLY A 270 12.41 -15.54 28.23
N GLU A 271 13.68 -15.38 28.62
CA GLU A 271 14.74 -14.91 27.72
C GLU A 271 15.08 -15.93 26.62
N ASP A 272 15.01 -17.23 26.92
CA ASP A 272 15.29 -18.30 25.96
C ASP A 272 14.36 -19.51 26.22
N PRO A 273 13.05 -19.33 25.99
CA PRO A 273 12.10 -20.40 26.26
C PRO A 273 12.25 -21.53 25.23
N GLU A 274 12.37 -22.76 25.71
CA GLU A 274 12.35 -23.92 24.84
C GLU A 274 10.94 -24.27 24.38
N TRP A 275 10.85 -24.88 23.21
CA TRP A 275 9.57 -25.35 22.68
C TRP A 275 8.88 -26.29 23.68
N MET A 276 7.60 -26.02 23.96
CA MET A 276 6.76 -26.69 24.95
C MET A 276 7.02 -26.37 26.43
N ASP A 277 7.86 -25.39 26.73
CA ASP A 277 8.00 -24.87 28.08
C ASP A 277 6.67 -24.29 28.60
N THR A 278 6.41 -24.55 29.88
CA THR A 278 5.25 -23.99 30.57
C THR A 278 5.66 -22.68 31.25
N VAL A 279 5.02 -21.61 30.85
CA VAL A 279 5.27 -20.25 31.34
C VAL A 279 4.02 -19.72 32.02
N ARG A 280 4.21 -19.10 33.20
CA ARG A 280 3.12 -18.44 33.93
C ARG A 280 3.10 -16.96 33.64
N ILE A 281 1.99 -16.48 33.08
CA ILE A 281 1.74 -15.06 32.86
C ILE A 281 0.54 -14.67 33.73
N ASP A 282 0.76 -13.78 34.69
CA ASP A 282 -0.18 -13.41 35.73
C ASP A 282 -0.72 -14.66 36.49
N ASP A 283 -1.99 -14.99 36.36
CA ASP A 283 -2.67 -16.09 37.04
C ASP A 283 -2.97 -17.30 36.13
N TYR A 284 -2.36 -17.35 34.93
CA TYR A 284 -2.64 -18.40 33.95
C TYR A 284 -1.37 -18.98 33.32
N ASP A 285 -1.38 -20.29 33.08
CA ASP A 285 -0.24 -20.98 32.50
C ASP A 285 -0.41 -21.18 30.99
N TYR A 286 0.65 -20.96 30.24
CA TYR A 286 0.76 -21.11 28.79
C TYR A 286 1.89 -22.06 28.44
N VAL A 287 1.77 -22.77 27.34
CA VAL A 287 2.82 -23.61 26.77
C VAL A 287 3.40 -22.87 25.57
N PHE A 288 4.68 -22.59 25.61
CA PHE A 288 5.38 -21.83 24.56
C PHE A 288 5.49 -22.65 23.29
N GLY A 289 5.19 -22.03 22.14
CA GLY A 289 5.25 -22.65 20.82
C GLY A 289 6.36 -22.11 19.93
N GLY A 290 6.71 -20.83 20.05
CA GLY A 290 7.76 -20.19 19.26
C GLY A 290 7.62 -18.68 19.21
N LEU A 291 8.73 -17.99 18.99
CA LEU A 291 8.83 -16.55 18.93
C LEU A 291 9.50 -16.11 17.62
N ALA A 292 8.93 -15.09 16.99
CA ALA A 292 9.51 -14.33 15.89
C ALA A 292 9.44 -12.83 16.23
N ASN A 293 10.14 -11.97 15.49
CA ASN A 293 10.23 -10.54 15.79
C ASN A 293 8.86 -9.81 15.95
N HIS A 294 7.80 -10.36 15.40
CA HIS A 294 6.48 -9.72 15.40
C HIS A 294 5.35 -10.65 15.87
N MET A 295 5.67 -11.86 16.33
CA MET A 295 4.68 -12.86 16.66
C MET A 295 5.19 -13.88 17.70
N VAL A 296 4.35 -14.23 18.65
CA VAL A 296 4.60 -15.35 19.59
C VAL A 296 3.41 -16.31 19.57
N SER A 297 3.71 -17.60 19.37
CA SER A 297 2.72 -18.67 19.39
C SER A 297 2.77 -19.46 20.71
N PHE A 298 1.61 -19.90 21.15
CA PHE A 298 1.48 -20.64 22.40
C PHE A 298 0.19 -21.48 22.43
N LEU A 299 0.08 -22.34 23.42
CA LEU A 299 -1.18 -22.96 23.82
C LEU A 299 -1.52 -22.56 25.26
N PRO A 300 -2.79 -22.18 25.54
CA PRO A 300 -3.26 -22.20 26.92
C PRO A 300 -2.98 -23.57 27.55
N LYS A 301 -2.45 -23.61 28.77
CA LYS A 301 -2.10 -24.89 29.42
C LYS A 301 -3.28 -25.85 29.50
N SER A 302 -4.49 -25.31 29.67
CA SER A 302 -5.72 -26.11 29.69
C SER A 302 -5.97 -26.83 28.34
N TRP A 303 -5.64 -26.20 27.20
CA TRP A 303 -5.75 -26.83 25.87
C TRP A 303 -4.70 -27.94 25.72
N HIS A 304 -3.47 -27.67 26.13
CA HIS A 304 -2.40 -28.67 26.09
C HIS A 304 -2.73 -29.88 26.93
N THR A 305 -3.21 -29.68 28.19
CA THR A 305 -3.62 -30.75 29.06
C THR A 305 -4.77 -31.56 28.46
N ALA A 306 -5.81 -30.90 27.96
CA ALA A 306 -6.95 -31.55 27.32
C ALA A 306 -6.56 -32.43 26.12
N LEU A 307 -5.56 -32.02 25.33
CA LEU A 307 -5.16 -32.70 24.10
C LEU A 307 -4.06 -33.77 24.31
N ARG A 308 -3.24 -33.67 25.35
CA ARG A 308 -2.06 -34.55 25.56
C ARG A 308 -2.26 -35.69 26.56
N GLU A 309 -3.34 -35.69 27.33
CA GLU A 309 -3.58 -36.69 28.38
C GLU A 309 -3.50 -38.16 27.91
N LYS A 310 -3.55 -38.39 26.57
CA LYS A 310 -3.58 -39.75 26.01
C LYS A 310 -2.47 -40.03 24.99
N HIS A 311 -1.40 -39.23 24.90
CA HIS A 311 -0.36 -39.39 23.87
C HIS A 311 -0.94 -39.55 22.46
N LEU A 312 -1.80 -38.62 22.05
CA LEU A 312 -2.47 -38.64 20.77
C LEU A 312 -1.71 -37.80 19.72
N SER A 313 -1.74 -38.28 18.47
CA SER A 313 -1.38 -37.51 17.29
C SER A 313 -2.65 -37.00 16.60
N TRP A 314 -2.51 -35.91 15.85
CA TRP A 314 -3.63 -35.27 15.16
C TRP A 314 -3.31 -35.24 13.67
N PRO A 315 -3.74 -36.26 12.88
CA PRO A 315 -3.43 -36.36 11.46
C PRO A 315 -3.80 -35.06 10.67
N GLY A 316 -2.80 -34.55 9.92
CA GLY A 316 -2.87 -33.29 9.22
C GLY A 316 -2.25 -32.10 9.95
N CYS A 317 -1.97 -32.24 11.25
CA CYS A 317 -1.36 -31.21 12.07
C CYS A 317 0.16 -31.39 12.30
N GLU A 318 0.79 -32.43 11.76
CA GLU A 318 2.18 -32.80 12.03
C GLU A 318 3.21 -31.74 11.65
N GLY A 319 2.94 -31.03 10.54
CA GLY A 319 3.76 -29.91 10.05
C GLY A 319 3.24 -28.52 10.43
N TRP A 320 2.22 -28.46 11.29
CA TRP A 320 1.58 -27.22 11.69
C TRP A 320 1.90 -26.89 13.16
N TRP A 321 2.71 -25.89 13.34
CA TRP A 321 3.21 -25.28 14.58
C TRP A 321 3.48 -26.26 15.73
N SER A 322 2.47 -26.64 16.49
CA SER A 322 2.66 -27.53 17.67
C SER A 322 2.17 -28.95 17.45
N GLY A 323 1.69 -29.32 16.28
CA GLY A 323 1.11 -30.65 16.00
C GLY A 323 -0.29 -30.85 16.59
N TYR A 324 -0.91 -29.82 17.17
CA TYR A 324 -2.24 -29.86 17.75
C TYR A 324 -3.33 -29.32 16.82
N PRO A 325 -4.60 -29.73 17.01
CA PRO A 325 -5.69 -29.28 16.17
C PRO A 325 -6.10 -27.82 16.38
N VAL A 326 -5.56 -27.16 17.41
CA VAL A 326 -5.79 -25.75 17.73
C VAL A 326 -4.51 -25.07 18.16
N ILE A 327 -4.39 -23.78 17.90
CA ILE A 327 -3.27 -22.96 18.34
C ILE A 327 -3.73 -21.53 18.66
N ALA A 328 -2.99 -20.83 19.51
CA ALA A 328 -3.14 -19.38 19.73
C ALA A 328 -1.81 -18.66 19.46
N TRP A 329 -1.90 -17.40 19.02
CA TRP A 329 -0.73 -16.53 18.88
C TRP A 329 -1.09 -15.07 19.03
N LEU A 330 -0.12 -14.29 19.47
CA LEU A 330 -0.14 -12.84 19.45
C LEU A 330 0.71 -12.33 18.30
N GLN A 331 0.23 -11.29 17.64
CA GLN A 331 0.95 -10.67 16.54
C GLN A 331 0.79 -9.15 16.61
N ILE A 332 1.89 -8.42 16.38
CA ILE A 332 1.91 -6.97 16.29
C ILE A 332 1.99 -6.53 14.84
N TRP A 333 1.30 -5.45 14.51
CA TRP A 333 1.28 -4.82 13.21
C TRP A 333 1.59 -3.33 13.37
N ASN A 334 2.49 -2.81 12.54
CA ASN A 334 2.70 -1.37 12.44
C ASN A 334 1.58 -0.74 11.60
N VAL A 335 1.06 0.39 12.05
CA VAL A 335 0.03 1.15 11.34
C VAL A 335 0.66 2.42 10.79
N ASN A 336 0.69 2.57 9.46
CA ASN A 336 1.10 3.78 8.75
C ASN A 336 2.58 4.22 8.90
N GLN A 337 3.52 3.30 9.01
CA GLN A 337 4.97 3.58 9.10
C GLN A 337 5.39 4.54 10.24
N GLY A 338 4.54 4.74 11.24
CA GLY A 338 4.83 5.52 12.44
C GLY A 338 5.12 4.63 13.65
N THR A 339 5.13 5.21 14.85
CA THR A 339 5.29 4.46 16.10
C THR A 339 4.01 3.72 16.53
N LYS A 340 2.85 4.07 15.96
CA LYS A 340 1.57 3.45 16.31
C LYS A 340 1.45 2.06 15.72
N GLY A 341 0.90 1.16 16.51
CA GLY A 341 0.65 -0.22 16.10
C GLY A 341 -0.67 -0.78 16.60
N GLN A 342 -0.90 -2.03 16.24
CA GLN A 342 -2.01 -2.82 16.74
C GLN A 342 -1.48 -4.21 17.10
N ILE A 343 -1.78 -4.66 18.30
CA ILE A 343 -1.54 -6.05 18.71
C ILE A 343 -2.84 -6.84 18.64
N ARG A 344 -2.77 -8.07 18.15
CA ARG A 344 -3.93 -8.93 18.01
C ARG A 344 -3.64 -10.35 18.50
N LEU A 345 -4.58 -10.88 19.26
CA LEU A 345 -4.60 -12.26 19.70
C LEU A 345 -5.42 -13.11 18.72
N TYR A 346 -4.85 -14.14 18.20
CA TYR A 346 -5.53 -15.11 17.35
C TYR A 346 -5.67 -16.46 18.06
N ALA A 347 -6.73 -17.17 17.68
CA ALA A 347 -6.86 -18.61 17.94
C ALA A 347 -7.47 -19.25 16.69
N GLU A 348 -7.02 -20.46 16.35
CA GLU A 348 -7.32 -21.08 15.07
C GLU A 348 -7.48 -22.59 15.20
N VAL A 349 -8.42 -23.16 14.43
CA VAL A 349 -8.54 -24.58 14.18
C VAL A 349 -7.72 -24.94 12.95
N GLY A 350 -6.84 -25.91 13.08
CA GLY A 350 -5.83 -26.30 12.09
C GLY A 350 -6.30 -27.29 11.03
N PRO A 351 -5.33 -27.81 10.24
CA PRO A 351 -5.57 -28.59 9.03
C PRO A 351 -5.77 -30.09 9.32
N LEU A 352 -6.76 -30.44 10.13
CA LEU A 352 -7.11 -31.84 10.37
C LEU A 352 -7.46 -32.55 9.06
N THR A 353 -6.87 -33.74 8.85
CA THR A 353 -7.12 -34.56 7.65
C THR A 353 -8.56 -35.06 7.60
N ASN A 354 -9.13 -35.41 8.75
CA ASN A 354 -10.51 -35.85 8.86
C ASN A 354 -11.43 -34.63 8.92
N HIS A 355 -12.12 -34.38 7.81
CA HIS A 355 -13.02 -33.24 7.66
C HIS A 355 -14.19 -33.24 8.65
N GLU A 356 -14.80 -34.40 8.91
CA GLU A 356 -15.95 -34.50 9.84
C GLU A 356 -15.52 -34.15 11.27
N PHE A 357 -14.32 -34.54 11.68
CA PHE A 357 -13.78 -34.16 13.00
C PHE A 357 -13.53 -32.67 13.07
N ARG A 358 -12.92 -32.11 12.02
CA ARG A 358 -12.66 -30.67 11.94
C ARG A 358 -13.96 -29.87 11.99
N LYS A 359 -14.96 -30.27 11.23
CA LYS A 359 -16.29 -29.67 11.20
C LYS A 359 -16.96 -29.74 12.57
N SER A 360 -16.98 -30.92 13.20
CA SER A 360 -17.57 -31.10 14.52
C SER A 360 -16.87 -30.25 15.59
N LEU A 361 -15.53 -30.16 15.57
CA LEU A 361 -14.78 -29.28 16.46
C LEU A 361 -15.16 -27.81 16.28
N ILE A 362 -15.23 -27.32 15.05
CA ILE A 362 -15.63 -25.95 14.72
C ILE A 362 -17.07 -25.67 15.21
N GLU A 363 -18.01 -26.58 14.96
CA GLU A 363 -19.41 -26.43 15.37
C GLU A 363 -19.55 -26.39 16.90
N LYS A 364 -18.82 -27.22 17.62
CA LYS A 364 -18.83 -27.20 19.09
C LYS A 364 -18.19 -25.93 19.65
N ILE A 365 -17.06 -25.47 19.13
CA ILE A 365 -16.46 -24.19 19.54
C ILE A 365 -17.42 -23.04 19.22
N LYS A 366 -18.08 -23.08 18.06
CA LYS A 366 -19.07 -22.07 17.64
C LYS A 366 -20.30 -22.02 18.56
N SER A 367 -20.68 -23.14 19.15
CA SER A 367 -21.85 -23.25 20.06
C SER A 367 -21.58 -22.74 21.48
N LEU A 368 -20.32 -22.41 21.81
CA LEU A 368 -19.97 -21.86 23.11
C LEU A 368 -20.69 -20.53 23.38
N PRO A 369 -21.14 -20.28 24.61
CA PRO A 369 -21.88 -19.08 24.97
C PRO A 369 -20.98 -17.86 25.14
N SER A 370 -20.25 -17.46 24.06
CA SER A 370 -19.39 -16.28 24.04
C SER A 370 -19.62 -15.45 22.79
N ASN A 371 -19.80 -14.14 22.98
CA ASN A 371 -19.88 -13.17 21.88
C ASN A 371 -18.52 -12.86 21.24
N ARG A 372 -17.41 -13.33 21.81
CA ARG A 372 -16.06 -13.16 21.31
C ARG A 372 -15.56 -14.36 20.48
N ILE A 373 -16.35 -15.43 20.40
CA ILE A 373 -16.08 -16.56 19.51
C ILE A 373 -16.92 -16.41 18.24
N ARG A 374 -16.27 -16.27 17.10
CA ARG A 374 -16.95 -16.13 15.82
C ARG A 374 -16.09 -16.68 14.70
N PHE A 375 -16.56 -17.68 14.00
CA PHE A 375 -15.98 -18.15 12.76
C PHE A 375 -16.51 -17.34 11.55
N GLN A 376 -15.67 -17.25 10.51
CA GLN A 376 -16.11 -16.72 9.21
C GLN A 376 -17.08 -17.71 8.55
N SER A 377 -17.90 -17.20 7.61
CA SER A 377 -18.72 -18.07 6.75
C SER A 377 -17.82 -19.05 5.99
N GLY A 378 -18.23 -20.31 5.89
CA GLY A 378 -17.43 -21.35 5.24
C GLY A 378 -16.22 -21.86 6.04
N ALA A 379 -16.07 -21.52 7.31
CA ALA A 379 -14.96 -21.98 8.14
C ALA A 379 -14.89 -23.51 8.29
N ALA A 380 -16.04 -24.18 8.21
CA ALA A 380 -16.17 -25.64 8.31
C ALA A 380 -16.34 -26.33 6.95
N ASP A 381 -16.20 -25.62 5.83
CA ASP A 381 -16.37 -26.20 4.50
C ASP A 381 -15.23 -27.15 4.15
N GLU A 382 -15.51 -28.12 3.30
CA GLU A 382 -14.51 -29.08 2.82
C GLU A 382 -13.39 -28.35 2.05
N GLY A 383 -12.14 -28.75 2.26
CA GLY A 383 -10.96 -28.10 1.70
C GLY A 383 -10.46 -26.88 2.47
N LYS A 384 -11.22 -26.35 3.43
CA LYS A 384 -10.76 -25.27 4.33
C LYS A 384 -9.83 -25.84 5.41
N GLN A 385 -8.56 -25.42 5.39
CA GLN A 385 -7.54 -25.93 6.29
C GLN A 385 -7.43 -25.14 7.61
N PHE A 386 -7.59 -23.81 7.57
CA PHE A 386 -7.34 -22.93 8.69
C PHE A 386 -8.57 -22.08 9.00
N SER A 387 -8.98 -21.98 10.27
CA SER A 387 -10.17 -21.23 10.65
C SER A 387 -10.01 -20.52 11.99
N LYS A 388 -9.76 -19.21 11.91
CA LYS A 388 -9.67 -18.31 13.09
C LYS A 388 -11.05 -18.09 13.70
N PHE A 389 -11.09 -17.94 15.03
CA PHE A 389 -12.38 -17.85 15.72
C PHE A 389 -12.50 -16.79 16.83
N LEU A 390 -11.48 -15.96 17.08
CA LEU A 390 -11.59 -14.88 18.04
C LEU A 390 -12.03 -13.56 17.38
N LYS A 391 -12.96 -12.86 18.03
CA LYS A 391 -13.47 -11.55 17.64
C LYS A 391 -13.17 -10.51 18.73
N ASP A 392 -13.08 -9.25 18.38
CA ASP A 392 -12.74 -8.12 19.26
C ASP A 392 -11.39 -8.36 20.01
N ASN A 393 -10.46 -8.95 19.27
CA ASN A 393 -9.22 -9.57 19.72
C ASN A 393 -7.99 -8.68 19.47
N SER A 394 -8.16 -7.37 19.37
CA SER A 394 -7.08 -6.41 19.11
C SER A 394 -7.07 -5.25 20.10
N LEU A 395 -5.89 -4.66 20.30
CA LEU A 395 -5.65 -3.44 21.04
C LEU A 395 -4.73 -2.53 20.21
N GLU A 396 -4.98 -1.22 20.28
CA GLU A 396 -4.10 -0.22 19.71
C GLU A 396 -2.90 0.03 20.63
N ILE A 397 -1.72 0.21 20.03
CA ILE A 397 -0.46 0.55 20.67
C ILE A 397 -0.06 1.94 20.20
N LYS A 398 0.24 2.83 21.12
CA LYS A 398 0.67 4.21 20.80
C LYS A 398 2.10 4.25 20.29
N ASP A 399 2.97 3.43 20.93
CA ASP A 399 4.36 3.27 20.54
C ASP A 399 4.77 1.79 20.54
N ILE A 400 5.04 1.25 19.34
CA ILE A 400 5.51 -0.13 19.17
C ILE A 400 6.96 -0.34 19.65
N HIS A 401 7.67 0.74 19.96
CA HIS A 401 9.02 0.75 20.54
C HIS A 401 9.01 1.00 22.06
N ASP A 402 7.85 0.89 22.70
CA ASP A 402 7.69 0.86 24.16
C ASP A 402 7.37 -0.58 24.58
N ALA A 403 8.40 -1.31 25.02
CA ALA A 403 8.28 -2.69 25.48
C ALA A 403 7.29 -2.85 26.63
N ASP A 404 7.17 -1.87 27.51
CA ASP A 404 6.24 -1.90 28.64
C ASP A 404 4.80 -1.73 28.17
N GLU A 405 4.51 -0.81 27.25
CA GLU A 405 3.17 -0.65 26.65
C GLU A 405 2.76 -1.93 25.92
N VAL A 406 3.66 -2.51 25.10
CA VAL A 406 3.44 -3.77 24.39
C VAL A 406 3.19 -4.92 25.38
N THR A 407 3.99 -5.04 26.45
CA THR A 407 3.84 -6.05 27.51
C THR A 407 2.47 -5.97 28.19
N GLN A 408 2.05 -4.75 28.55
CA GLN A 408 0.74 -4.54 29.18
C GLN A 408 -0.43 -4.89 28.22
N ALA A 409 -0.30 -4.55 26.95
CA ALA A 409 -1.30 -4.89 25.94
C ALA A 409 -1.42 -6.40 25.74
N ILE A 410 -0.30 -7.14 25.73
CA ILE A 410 -0.30 -8.62 25.70
C ILE A 410 -1.05 -9.17 26.90
N LYS A 411 -0.69 -8.75 28.13
CA LYS A 411 -1.35 -9.19 29.36
C LYS A 411 -2.86 -8.88 29.32
N GLN A 412 -3.24 -7.70 28.87
CA GLN A 412 -4.65 -7.30 28.78
C GLN A 412 -5.43 -8.20 27.81
N LEU A 413 -4.86 -8.56 26.65
CA LEU A 413 -5.49 -9.49 25.71
C LEU A 413 -5.61 -10.89 26.30
N LEU A 414 -4.55 -11.41 26.93
CA LEU A 414 -4.57 -12.72 27.54
C LEU A 414 -5.62 -12.83 28.66
N ARG A 415 -5.71 -11.82 29.55
CA ARG A 415 -6.73 -11.75 30.60
C ARG A 415 -8.14 -11.67 30.00
N LYS A 416 -8.34 -10.85 28.96
CA LYS A 416 -9.63 -10.65 28.29
C LYS A 416 -10.17 -11.96 27.72
N PHE A 417 -9.30 -12.83 27.17
CA PHE A 417 -9.68 -14.05 26.48
C PHE A 417 -9.53 -15.33 27.31
N LYS A 418 -9.12 -15.23 28.58
CA LYS A 418 -9.05 -16.35 29.49
C LYS A 418 -10.38 -17.16 29.58
N PRO A 419 -11.57 -16.51 29.71
CA PRO A 419 -12.83 -17.25 29.72
C PRO A 419 -13.09 -18.07 28.45
N GLU A 420 -12.73 -17.51 27.27
CA GLU A 420 -12.84 -18.21 26.00
C GLU A 420 -11.87 -19.39 25.92
N PHE A 421 -10.64 -19.23 26.44
CA PHE A 421 -9.66 -20.33 26.51
C PHE A 421 -10.16 -21.47 27.40
N ASP A 422 -10.72 -21.16 28.55
CA ASP A 422 -11.27 -22.16 29.47
C ASP A 422 -12.50 -22.88 28.85
N ALA A 423 -13.37 -22.13 28.16
CA ALA A 423 -14.51 -22.71 27.46
C ALA A 423 -14.11 -23.63 26.30
N VAL A 424 -13.09 -23.23 25.50
CA VAL A 424 -12.55 -24.06 24.42
C VAL A 424 -11.87 -25.29 25.00
N ALA A 425 -11.16 -25.21 26.14
CA ALA A 425 -10.54 -26.38 26.81
C ALA A 425 -11.59 -27.44 27.14
N SER A 426 -12.78 -27.06 27.60
CA SER A 426 -13.89 -27.98 27.86
C SER A 426 -14.31 -28.75 26.61
N VAL A 427 -14.40 -28.04 25.46
CA VAL A 427 -14.69 -28.66 24.16
C VAL A 427 -13.56 -29.67 23.79
N LEU A 428 -12.31 -29.23 23.90
CA LEU A 428 -11.17 -30.06 23.51
C LEU A 428 -11.08 -31.36 24.33
N SER A 429 -11.41 -31.33 25.60
CA SER A 429 -11.43 -32.56 26.46
C SER A 429 -12.44 -33.61 25.98
N GLU A 430 -13.55 -33.18 25.36
CA GLU A 430 -14.51 -34.10 24.75
C GLU A 430 -14.00 -34.72 23.41
N PHE A 431 -13.05 -34.03 22.74
CA PHE A 431 -12.49 -34.43 21.44
C PHE A 431 -11.31 -35.38 21.50
N THR A 432 -10.80 -35.75 22.67
CA THR A 432 -9.63 -36.63 22.80
C THR A 432 -9.81 -38.01 22.17
N HIS A 433 -11.05 -38.49 21.99
CA HIS A 433 -11.35 -39.79 21.37
C HIS A 433 -11.14 -39.77 19.82
N TYR A 434 -10.91 -38.62 19.20
CA TYR A 434 -10.64 -38.49 17.77
C TYR A 434 -9.14 -38.45 17.44
N GLY A 435 -8.28 -38.31 18.42
CA GLY A 435 -6.84 -38.43 18.22
C GLY A 435 -6.42 -39.88 17.98
N GLU A 436 -5.38 -40.08 17.19
CA GLU A 436 -4.79 -41.39 16.96
C GLU A 436 -3.69 -41.67 18.01
N PRO A 437 -3.61 -42.90 18.59
CA PRO A 437 -2.52 -43.24 19.49
C PRO A 437 -1.16 -43.07 18.79
N VAL A 438 -0.23 -42.38 19.44
CA VAL A 438 1.15 -42.28 18.94
C VAL A 438 1.80 -43.65 18.95
N ASP A 439 2.28 -44.13 17.79
CA ASP A 439 3.09 -45.35 17.72
C ASP A 439 4.42 -45.09 18.45
N PRO A 440 4.71 -45.82 19.55
CA PRO A 440 5.93 -45.62 20.32
C PRO A 440 7.22 -45.98 19.56
N ARG A 441 7.11 -46.34 18.27
CA ARG A 441 8.23 -46.70 17.39
C ARG A 441 8.55 -45.65 16.32
N ARG A 442 7.89 -44.48 16.35
CA ARG A 442 8.22 -43.31 15.48
C ARG A 442 8.91 -42.20 16.23
#